data_66deeb68bf6803bf3e52a8ed21008b33
#
_entry.id   66deeb68bf6803bf3e52a8ed21008b33
#
_cell.length_a   1.000
_cell.length_b   1.000
_cell.length_c   1.000
_cell.angle_alpha   90.00
_cell.angle_beta   90.00
_cell.angle_gamma   90.00
#
_symmetry.space_group_name_H-M   'P 1'
#
loop_
_entity.id
_entity.type
_entity.pdbx_description
1 polymer ?
#
loop_
_entity_poly.entity_id
_entity_poly.type
_entity_poly.pdbx_seq_one_letter_code
_entity_poly.pdbx_strand_id
1 'polypeptide(L)'
;MWLDWLEAQSGGPALRVLALASQKGGSGKTTLSGHLAVQAQRAGAGPVVLIDIDPQGSLADWWNEREAELPAFAQTTVARLANDLAVLRQQGFKLAVLDTPPAITMAIQSVISVAELIVVPTRPSPHDLRAVGATVDLCERAGKPLIFVVNAATPKAKITSEAAVALSQHGTVAPITLHHRTDFAASMIDGRTVMEVDPESRSAAEVTALWKYIADRLEKNFRRTVFAAPNTQAAQPGAYRPAGGFGRRVAQ
;
A
#
# COMPACT_ATOMS: atom_id res chain seq x y z
N MET A 1 0.07 14.00 21.78
CA MET A 1 -0.63 13.80 23.07
C MET A 1 -1.98 13.08 22.92
N TRP A 2 -2.97 13.53 22.11
CA TRP A 2 -4.24 12.80 21.90
C TRP A 2 -4.09 11.59 20.95
N LEU A 3 -3.28 11.69 19.91
CA LEU A 3 -2.94 10.59 19.00
C LEU A 3 -2.13 9.49 19.70
N ASP A 4 -1.17 9.87 20.53
CA ASP A 4 -0.36 8.94 21.32
C ASP A 4 -1.22 8.13 22.32
N TRP A 5 -2.28 8.76 22.86
CA TRP A 5 -3.24 8.08 23.74
C TRP A 5 -4.12 7.07 23.00
N LEU A 6 -4.55 7.38 21.76
CA LEU A 6 -5.30 6.46 20.89
C LEU A 6 -4.43 5.29 20.41
N GLU A 7 -3.17 5.52 20.09
CA GLU A 7 -2.20 4.47 19.74
C GLU A 7 -1.92 3.53 20.92
N ALA A 8 -1.86 4.05 22.14
CA ALA A 8 -1.69 3.24 23.36
C ALA A 8 -2.89 2.32 23.65
N GLN A 9 -4.09 2.69 23.23
CA GLN A 9 -5.29 1.86 23.38
C GLN A 9 -5.43 0.77 22.31
N SER A 10 -4.79 0.93 21.15
CA SER A 10 -4.85 -0.03 20.03
C SER A 10 -3.73 -1.08 20.02
N GLY A 11 -2.92 -1.17 21.09
CA GLY A 11 -1.91 -2.23 21.23
C GLY A 11 -0.62 -2.02 20.44
N GLY A 12 -0.16 -0.77 20.29
CA GLY A 12 1.09 -0.39 19.62
C GLY A 12 0.86 0.40 18.32
N PRO A 13 1.92 1.01 17.76
CA PRO A 13 1.82 1.78 16.53
C PRO A 13 1.24 0.95 15.39
N ALA A 14 0.29 1.52 14.65
CA ALA A 14 -0.35 0.82 13.55
C ALA A 14 0.66 0.58 12.43
N LEU A 15 0.89 -0.68 12.05
CA LEU A 15 1.63 -1.02 10.84
C LEU A 15 0.78 -0.62 9.63
N ARG A 16 1.27 0.34 8.84
CA ARG A 16 0.64 0.77 7.59
C ARG A 16 1.04 -0.19 6.47
N VAL A 17 0.15 -0.47 5.55
CA VAL A 17 0.42 -1.42 4.46
C VAL A 17 0.18 -0.75 3.11
N LEU A 18 1.27 -0.55 2.37
CA LEU A 18 1.28 -0.04 1.00
C LEU A 18 1.52 -1.22 0.04
N ALA A 19 0.63 -1.45 -0.90
CA ALA A 19 0.80 -2.50 -1.90
C ALA A 19 1.03 -1.90 -3.30
N LEU A 20 1.97 -2.46 -4.04
CA LEU A 20 2.15 -2.16 -5.45
C LEU A 20 1.51 -3.28 -6.28
N ALA A 21 0.48 -2.96 -7.05
CA ALA A 21 -0.30 -3.92 -7.80
C ALA A 21 -0.47 -3.48 -9.26
N SER A 22 -0.22 -4.39 -10.18
CA SER A 22 -0.51 -4.20 -11.61
C SER A 22 -0.50 -5.56 -12.29
N GLN A 23 -1.49 -5.83 -13.12
CA GLN A 23 -1.56 -7.08 -13.88
C GLN A 23 -0.55 -7.14 -15.01
N LYS A 24 0.02 -6.01 -15.39
CA LYS A 24 0.99 -5.92 -16.47
C LYS A 24 2.40 -6.19 -15.96
N GLY A 25 3.09 -7.17 -16.56
CA GLY A 25 4.51 -7.36 -16.38
C GLY A 25 5.29 -6.14 -16.89
N GLY A 26 6.35 -5.76 -16.18
CA GLY A 26 7.20 -4.65 -16.57
C GLY A 26 6.58 -3.26 -16.39
N SER A 27 5.49 -3.11 -15.62
CA SER A 27 4.94 -1.79 -15.25
C SER A 27 5.81 -1.02 -14.26
N GLY A 28 6.82 -1.66 -13.66
CA GLY A 28 7.76 -1.08 -12.71
C GLY A 28 7.38 -1.26 -11.24
N LYS A 29 6.55 -2.23 -10.90
CA LYS A 29 6.19 -2.53 -9.50
C LYS A 29 7.41 -2.70 -8.62
N THR A 30 8.24 -3.68 -8.90
CA THR A 30 9.44 -4.02 -8.12
C THR A 30 10.40 -2.84 -7.98
N THR A 31 10.70 -2.15 -9.09
CA THR A 31 11.52 -0.94 -9.06
C THR A 31 10.94 0.10 -8.11
N LEU A 32 9.63 0.33 -8.23
CA LEU A 32 8.96 1.35 -7.41
C LEU A 32 8.80 0.90 -5.96
N SER A 33 8.62 -0.40 -5.68
CA SER A 33 8.58 -0.95 -4.32
C SER A 33 9.88 -0.65 -3.57
N GLY A 34 11.03 -0.96 -4.16
CA GLY A 34 12.35 -0.66 -3.58
C GLY A 34 12.56 0.84 -3.36
N HIS A 35 12.30 1.65 -4.39
CA HIS A 35 12.50 3.11 -4.31
C HIS A 35 11.58 3.77 -3.27
N LEU A 36 10.31 3.40 -3.21
CA LEU A 36 9.37 3.96 -2.23
C LEU A 36 9.70 3.53 -0.79
N ALA A 37 10.11 2.28 -0.58
CA ALA A 37 10.48 1.81 0.75
C ALA A 37 11.74 2.52 1.27
N VAL A 38 12.77 2.67 0.43
CA VAL A 38 13.97 3.44 0.79
C VAL A 38 13.62 4.89 1.07
N GLN A 39 12.82 5.52 0.20
CA GLN A 39 12.43 6.92 0.42
C GLN A 39 11.56 7.10 1.67
N ALA A 40 10.67 6.16 1.96
CA ALA A 40 9.87 6.15 3.19
C ALA A 40 10.77 6.08 4.44
N GLN A 41 11.76 5.18 4.42
CA GLN A 41 12.74 5.04 5.50
C GLN A 41 13.54 6.33 5.70
N ARG A 42 14.04 6.92 4.61
CA ARG A 42 14.78 8.20 4.62
C ARG A 42 13.94 9.38 5.11
N ALA A 43 12.64 9.37 4.83
CA ALA A 43 11.68 10.41 5.27
C ALA A 43 11.17 10.22 6.71
N GLY A 44 11.68 9.24 7.46
CA GLY A 44 11.32 9.01 8.86
C GLY A 44 9.99 8.27 9.06
N ALA A 45 9.42 7.66 8.00
CA ALA A 45 8.20 6.84 8.10
C ALA A 45 8.46 5.41 8.62
N GLY A 46 9.71 5.11 8.95
CA GLY A 46 10.15 3.79 9.41
C GLY A 46 10.01 3.53 10.90
N PRO A 47 10.38 2.29 11.34
CA PRO A 47 10.98 1.23 10.54
C PRO A 47 10.11 0.72 9.40
N VAL A 48 10.71 0.60 8.20
CA VAL A 48 10.04 0.10 6.98
C VAL A 48 10.47 -1.33 6.72
N VAL A 49 9.51 -2.18 6.31
CA VAL A 49 9.78 -3.54 5.83
C VAL A 49 9.29 -3.72 4.41
N LEU A 50 10.12 -4.31 3.56
CA LEU A 50 9.78 -4.78 2.22
C LEU A 50 9.32 -6.23 2.29
N ILE A 51 8.29 -6.57 1.53
CA ILE A 51 7.78 -7.94 1.42
C ILE A 51 7.58 -8.25 -0.06
N ASP A 52 8.26 -9.28 -0.55
CA ASP A 52 8.10 -9.78 -1.91
C ASP A 52 7.09 -10.95 -1.91
N ILE A 53 5.98 -10.77 -2.61
CA ILE A 53 4.95 -11.81 -2.80
C ILE A 53 5.07 -12.44 -4.20
N ASP A 54 5.92 -11.87 -5.08
CA ASP A 54 6.15 -12.43 -6.40
C ASP A 54 7.09 -13.66 -6.30
N PRO A 55 6.65 -14.86 -6.72
CA PRO A 55 7.50 -16.04 -6.71
C PRO A 55 8.78 -15.91 -7.55
N GLN A 56 8.87 -14.92 -8.45
CA GLN A 56 10.09 -14.65 -9.22
C GLN A 56 11.21 -14.06 -8.34
N GLY A 57 10.88 -13.46 -7.19
CA GLY A 57 11.87 -13.00 -6.21
C GLY A 57 12.71 -11.78 -6.64
N SER A 58 12.28 -11.04 -7.66
CA SER A 58 13.09 -9.93 -8.18
C SER A 58 13.37 -8.82 -7.16
N LEU A 59 12.47 -8.60 -6.21
CA LEU A 59 12.70 -7.64 -5.12
C LEU A 59 13.67 -8.22 -4.08
N ALA A 60 13.57 -9.53 -3.81
CA ALA A 60 14.48 -10.25 -2.92
C ALA A 60 15.91 -10.23 -3.48
N ASP A 61 16.08 -10.51 -4.78
CA ASP A 61 17.39 -10.46 -5.44
C ASP A 61 18.01 -9.06 -5.31
N TRP A 62 17.25 -8.01 -5.62
CA TRP A 62 17.72 -6.64 -5.46
C TRP A 62 18.09 -6.31 -4.01
N TRP A 63 17.28 -6.76 -3.04
CA TRP A 63 17.55 -6.49 -1.62
C TRP A 63 18.82 -7.21 -1.13
N ASN A 64 19.10 -8.41 -1.63
CA ASN A 64 20.31 -9.17 -1.28
C ASN A 64 21.61 -8.51 -1.76
N GLU A 65 21.54 -7.67 -2.81
CA GLU A 65 22.70 -6.88 -3.27
C GLU A 65 22.94 -5.62 -2.41
N ARG A 66 22.01 -5.27 -1.48
CA ARG A 66 22.15 -4.09 -0.65
C ARG A 66 23.19 -4.28 0.45
N GLU A 67 24.01 -3.25 0.64
CA GLU A 67 24.86 -3.12 1.83
C GLU A 67 24.09 -2.54 3.03
N ALA A 68 23.06 -1.71 2.77
CA ALA A 68 22.26 -1.09 3.81
C ALA A 68 21.21 -2.08 4.36
N GLU A 69 21.12 -2.20 5.69
CA GLU A 69 20.18 -3.10 6.36
C GLU A 69 18.72 -2.61 6.32
N LEU A 70 18.52 -1.32 6.03
CA LEU A 70 17.19 -0.71 5.96
C LEU A 70 16.89 -0.18 4.55
N PRO A 71 15.62 -0.28 4.11
CA PRO A 71 14.49 -0.94 4.76
C PRO A 71 14.74 -2.43 5.00
N ALA A 72 14.19 -3.01 6.07
CA ALA A 72 14.28 -4.44 6.34
C ALA A 72 13.55 -5.23 5.24
N PHE A 73 13.90 -6.52 5.10
CA PHE A 73 13.23 -7.43 4.18
C PHE A 73 12.64 -8.62 4.93
N ALA A 74 11.43 -9.02 4.58
CA ALA A 74 10.77 -10.20 5.14
C ALA A 74 10.25 -11.08 4.01
N GLN A 75 10.51 -12.38 4.11
CA GLN A 75 9.91 -13.37 3.22
C GLN A 75 8.62 -13.89 3.84
N THR A 76 7.58 -13.95 3.03
CA THR A 76 6.30 -14.54 3.44
C THR A 76 5.62 -15.25 2.27
N THR A 77 4.56 -15.95 2.59
CA THR A 77 3.66 -16.55 1.60
C THR A 77 2.28 -15.91 1.73
N VAL A 78 1.48 -16.00 0.67
CA VAL A 78 0.10 -15.50 0.68
C VAL A 78 -0.69 -16.02 1.90
N ALA A 79 -0.51 -17.30 2.25
CA ALA A 79 -1.21 -17.94 3.37
C ALA A 79 -0.78 -17.39 4.74
N ARG A 80 0.45 -16.90 4.86
CA ARG A 80 1.01 -16.37 6.10
C ARG A 80 0.94 -14.84 6.21
N LEU A 81 0.69 -14.15 5.10
CA LEU A 81 0.81 -12.69 5.00
C LEU A 81 0.13 -11.95 6.16
N ALA A 82 -1.11 -12.27 6.48
CA ALA A 82 -1.84 -11.60 7.55
C ALA A 82 -1.20 -11.82 8.93
N ASN A 83 -0.75 -13.04 9.23
CA ASN A 83 -0.09 -13.37 10.48
C ASN A 83 1.29 -12.71 10.57
N ASP A 84 2.06 -12.74 9.49
CA ASP A 84 3.39 -12.15 9.46
C ASP A 84 3.32 -10.61 9.59
N LEU A 85 2.32 -9.95 9.00
CA LEU A 85 2.05 -8.53 9.23
C LEU A 85 1.72 -8.23 10.70
N ALA A 86 0.96 -9.11 11.38
CA ALA A 86 0.69 -8.95 12.79
C ALA A 86 1.95 -9.06 13.65
N VAL A 87 2.85 -10.00 13.32
CA VAL A 87 4.17 -10.15 13.98
C VAL A 87 5.04 -8.91 13.73
N LEU A 88 5.14 -8.44 12.49
CA LEU A 88 5.92 -7.24 12.14
C LEU A 88 5.41 -5.99 12.88
N ARG A 89 4.08 -5.87 13.04
CA ARG A 89 3.48 -4.82 13.87
C ARG A 89 3.96 -4.90 15.31
N GLN A 90 3.97 -6.10 15.91
CA GLN A 90 4.44 -6.31 17.30
C GLN A 90 5.93 -6.01 17.43
N GLN A 91 6.73 -6.23 16.38
CA GLN A 91 8.14 -5.88 16.32
C GLN A 91 8.40 -4.36 16.14
N GLY A 92 7.34 -3.56 16.00
CA GLY A 92 7.43 -2.10 15.93
C GLY A 92 7.63 -1.53 14.53
N PHE A 93 7.49 -2.34 13.46
CA PHE A 93 7.47 -1.80 12.10
C PHE A 93 6.27 -0.87 11.90
N LYS A 94 6.48 0.24 11.18
CA LYS A 94 5.47 1.26 10.94
C LYS A 94 4.90 1.24 9.52
N LEU A 95 5.68 0.74 8.56
CA LEU A 95 5.27 0.64 7.16
C LEU A 95 5.74 -0.69 6.57
N ALA A 96 4.82 -1.43 5.94
CA ALA A 96 5.11 -2.55 5.06
C ALA A 96 4.85 -2.13 3.62
N VAL A 97 5.81 -2.37 2.72
CA VAL A 97 5.68 -2.19 1.28
C VAL A 97 5.66 -3.56 0.62
N LEU A 98 4.53 -3.90 -0.02
CA LEU A 98 4.30 -5.20 -0.63
C LEU A 98 4.48 -5.12 -2.14
N ASP A 99 5.39 -5.92 -2.70
CA ASP A 99 5.50 -6.15 -4.14
C ASP A 99 4.68 -7.38 -4.55
N THR A 100 3.97 -7.29 -5.69
CA THR A 100 3.04 -8.33 -6.11
C THR A 100 3.37 -8.91 -7.48
N PRO A 101 3.01 -10.18 -7.75
CA PRO A 101 3.18 -10.78 -9.08
C PRO A 101 2.32 -10.07 -10.13
N PRO A 102 2.68 -10.20 -11.42
CA PRO A 102 1.98 -9.54 -12.53
C PRO A 102 0.71 -10.28 -13.00
N ALA A 103 0.01 -10.99 -12.13
CA ALA A 103 -1.17 -11.76 -12.52
C ALA A 103 -2.34 -11.57 -11.56
N ILE A 104 -3.59 -11.69 -12.07
CA ILE A 104 -4.77 -11.81 -11.20
C ILE A 104 -4.76 -13.20 -10.60
N THR A 105 -4.16 -13.34 -9.45
CA THR A 105 -4.12 -14.57 -8.67
C THR A 105 -4.80 -14.35 -7.33
N MET A 106 -5.04 -15.42 -6.60
CA MET A 106 -5.47 -15.31 -5.19
C MET A 106 -4.45 -14.50 -4.36
N ALA A 107 -3.18 -14.49 -4.78
CA ALA A 107 -2.14 -13.70 -4.14
C ALA A 107 -2.45 -12.19 -4.16
N ILE A 108 -2.83 -11.65 -5.32
CA ILE A 108 -3.13 -10.21 -5.44
C ILE A 108 -4.38 -9.83 -4.64
N GLN A 109 -5.39 -10.71 -4.59
CA GLN A 109 -6.59 -10.49 -3.78
C GLN A 109 -6.26 -10.44 -2.28
N SER A 110 -5.42 -11.36 -1.81
CA SER A 110 -4.96 -11.39 -0.42
C SER A 110 -4.15 -10.15 -0.06
N VAL A 111 -3.24 -9.70 -0.95
CA VAL A 111 -2.49 -8.47 -0.75
C VAL A 111 -3.40 -7.25 -0.71
N ILE A 112 -4.33 -7.13 -1.67
CA ILE A 112 -5.31 -6.02 -1.69
C ILE A 112 -6.13 -6.01 -0.40
N SER A 113 -6.56 -7.16 0.11
CA SER A 113 -7.39 -7.24 1.33
C SER A 113 -6.70 -6.65 2.57
N VAL A 114 -5.39 -6.81 2.71
CA VAL A 114 -4.60 -6.30 3.84
C VAL A 114 -4.04 -4.90 3.60
N ALA A 115 -3.99 -4.44 2.35
CA ALA A 115 -3.45 -3.13 2.02
C ALA A 115 -4.34 -2.00 2.53
N GLU A 116 -3.72 -0.92 2.95
CA GLU A 116 -4.38 0.35 3.29
C GLU A 116 -4.48 1.28 2.07
N LEU A 117 -3.50 1.19 1.19
CA LEU A 117 -3.46 1.92 -0.07
C LEU A 117 -2.80 1.05 -1.15
N ILE A 118 -3.38 1.04 -2.33
CA ILE A 118 -2.83 0.35 -3.49
C ILE A 118 -2.25 1.38 -4.47
N VAL A 119 -0.99 1.21 -4.83
CA VAL A 119 -0.31 1.97 -5.89
C VAL A 119 -0.31 1.15 -7.17
N VAL A 120 -0.81 1.72 -8.25
CA VAL A 120 -0.92 1.07 -9.56
C VAL A 120 -0.01 1.79 -10.57
N PRO A 121 1.26 1.39 -10.70
CA PRO A 121 2.13 1.95 -11.72
C PRO A 121 1.66 1.54 -13.10
N THR A 122 1.48 2.53 -13.98
CA THR A 122 0.94 2.33 -15.32
C THR A 122 1.77 3.12 -16.34
N ARG A 123 2.28 2.45 -17.36
CA ARG A 123 2.96 3.13 -18.46
C ARG A 123 1.95 3.85 -19.34
N PRO A 124 2.31 4.99 -19.95
CA PRO A 124 1.46 5.68 -20.89
C PRO A 124 1.43 4.94 -22.24
N SER A 125 0.81 3.76 -22.26
CA SER A 125 0.62 2.96 -23.47
C SER A 125 -0.80 2.40 -23.53
N PRO A 126 -1.39 2.20 -24.73
CA PRO A 126 -2.74 1.65 -24.87
C PRO A 126 -2.89 0.26 -24.25
N HIS A 127 -1.83 -0.55 -24.26
CA HIS A 127 -1.84 -1.90 -23.69
C HIS A 127 -1.87 -1.86 -22.15
N ASP A 128 -1.07 -0.97 -21.54
CA ASP A 128 -1.05 -0.82 -20.10
C ASP A 128 -2.36 -0.21 -19.58
N LEU A 129 -2.90 0.78 -20.27
CA LEU A 129 -4.19 1.39 -19.93
C LEU A 129 -5.36 0.39 -19.97
N ARG A 130 -5.38 -0.53 -20.94
CA ARG A 130 -6.41 -1.58 -20.99
C ARG A 130 -6.30 -2.58 -19.85
N ALA A 131 -5.10 -2.79 -19.34
CA ALA A 131 -4.84 -3.77 -18.27
C ALA A 131 -5.22 -3.28 -16.87
N VAL A 132 -5.49 -1.98 -16.68
CA VAL A 132 -5.79 -1.46 -15.32
C VAL A 132 -7.17 -1.87 -14.81
N GLY A 133 -8.15 -2.08 -15.71
CA GLY A 133 -9.55 -2.33 -15.35
C GLY A 133 -9.71 -3.45 -14.33
N ALA A 134 -9.07 -4.58 -14.55
CA ALA A 134 -9.20 -5.70 -13.64
C ALA A 134 -8.53 -5.48 -12.26
N THR A 135 -7.49 -4.63 -12.15
CA THR A 135 -6.95 -4.22 -10.85
C THR A 135 -7.94 -3.27 -10.14
N VAL A 136 -8.56 -2.36 -10.88
CA VAL A 136 -9.61 -1.46 -10.37
C VAL A 136 -10.77 -2.29 -9.80
N ASP A 137 -11.30 -3.23 -10.58
CA ASP A 137 -12.41 -4.09 -10.16
C ASP A 137 -12.10 -4.84 -8.85
N LEU A 138 -10.86 -5.32 -8.69
CA LEU A 138 -10.44 -5.99 -7.46
C LEU A 138 -10.41 -5.04 -6.27
N CYS A 139 -9.88 -3.83 -6.45
CA CYS A 139 -9.81 -2.82 -5.38
C CYS A 139 -11.21 -2.34 -4.99
N GLU A 140 -12.10 -2.12 -5.96
CA GLU A 140 -13.49 -1.71 -5.72
C GLU A 140 -14.27 -2.78 -4.95
N ARG A 141 -14.18 -4.04 -5.37
CA ARG A 141 -14.81 -5.17 -4.65
C ARG A 141 -14.30 -5.33 -3.23
N ALA A 142 -13.01 -5.03 -3.01
CA ALA A 142 -12.40 -5.09 -1.68
C ALA A 142 -12.65 -3.81 -0.85
N GLY A 143 -13.25 -2.77 -1.44
CA GLY A 143 -13.44 -1.46 -0.78
C GLY A 143 -12.13 -0.76 -0.45
N LYS A 144 -11.07 -0.99 -1.24
CA LYS A 144 -9.73 -0.47 -0.96
C LYS A 144 -9.38 0.72 -1.86
N PRO A 145 -8.82 1.78 -1.29
CA PRO A 145 -8.40 2.93 -2.06
C PRO A 145 -7.18 2.60 -2.93
N LEU A 146 -7.20 3.09 -4.16
CA LEU A 146 -6.08 2.99 -5.09
C LEU A 146 -5.64 4.37 -5.60
N ILE A 147 -4.39 4.45 -6.02
CA ILE A 147 -3.84 5.56 -6.78
C ILE A 147 -3.08 5.05 -7.99
N PHE A 148 -3.29 5.69 -9.13
CA PHE A 148 -2.47 5.46 -10.32
C PHE A 148 -1.22 6.32 -10.29
N VAL A 149 -0.11 5.76 -10.74
CA VAL A 149 1.14 6.47 -10.98
C VAL A 149 1.51 6.31 -12.44
N VAL A 150 1.51 7.39 -13.20
CA VAL A 150 2.04 7.37 -14.57
C VAL A 150 3.54 7.13 -14.49
N ASN A 151 3.97 5.95 -14.93
CA ASN A 151 5.35 5.46 -14.79
C ASN A 151 6.02 5.26 -16.14
N ALA A 152 7.34 5.38 -16.15
CA ALA A 152 8.18 5.24 -17.34
C ALA A 152 7.71 6.09 -18.53
N ALA A 153 7.26 7.29 -18.25
CA ALA A 153 6.78 8.23 -19.25
C ALA A 153 7.92 8.84 -20.05
N THR A 154 7.71 9.03 -21.33
CA THR A 154 8.63 9.83 -22.16
C THR A 154 8.42 11.31 -21.87
N PRO A 155 9.47 12.08 -21.57
CA PRO A 155 9.34 13.52 -21.34
C PRO A 155 8.64 14.24 -22.48
N LYS A 156 7.71 15.14 -22.15
CA LYS A 156 6.95 15.98 -23.10
C LYS A 156 6.09 15.19 -24.11
N ALA A 157 5.93 13.88 -23.97
CA ALA A 157 5.09 13.10 -24.87
C ALA A 157 3.59 13.34 -24.56
N LYS A 158 2.81 13.65 -25.59
CA LYS A 158 1.35 13.91 -25.50
C LYS A 158 0.62 12.71 -24.87
N ILE A 159 1.03 11.49 -25.19
CA ILE A 159 0.43 10.27 -24.66
C ILE A 159 0.49 10.19 -23.12
N THR A 160 1.43 10.90 -22.47
CA THR A 160 1.54 10.95 -21.01
C THR A 160 0.34 11.66 -20.38
N SER A 161 -0.05 12.81 -20.93
CA SER A 161 -1.24 13.54 -20.47
C SER A 161 -2.53 12.82 -20.82
N GLU A 162 -2.62 12.22 -21.99
CA GLU A 162 -3.76 11.41 -22.42
C GLU A 162 -3.94 10.18 -21.49
N ALA A 163 -2.84 9.53 -21.10
CA ALA A 163 -2.87 8.43 -20.14
C ALA A 163 -3.39 8.89 -18.78
N ALA A 164 -2.91 10.02 -18.26
CA ALA A 164 -3.38 10.55 -16.98
C ALA A 164 -4.88 10.87 -17.01
N VAL A 165 -5.40 11.44 -18.11
CA VAL A 165 -6.83 11.69 -18.30
C VAL A 165 -7.61 10.37 -18.35
N ALA A 166 -7.14 9.37 -19.08
CA ALA A 166 -7.81 8.07 -19.15
C ALA A 166 -7.85 7.38 -17.77
N LEU A 167 -6.75 7.38 -17.03
CA LEU A 167 -6.68 6.80 -15.70
C LEU A 167 -7.58 7.53 -14.69
N SER A 168 -7.75 8.86 -14.83
CA SER A 168 -8.59 9.65 -13.92
C SER A 168 -10.07 9.29 -13.98
N GLN A 169 -10.51 8.62 -15.05
CA GLN A 169 -11.87 8.08 -15.17
C GLN A 169 -12.10 6.85 -14.29
N HIS A 170 -11.01 6.19 -13.85
CA HIS A 170 -11.06 4.97 -13.07
C HIS A 170 -10.61 5.16 -11.60
N GLY A 171 -10.10 6.33 -11.26
CA GLY A 171 -9.66 6.61 -9.90
C GLY A 171 -8.69 7.77 -9.77
N THR A 172 -8.10 7.91 -8.61
CA THR A 172 -7.15 8.99 -8.33
C THR A 172 -5.83 8.76 -9.06
N VAL A 173 -5.35 9.76 -9.77
CA VAL A 173 -4.02 9.77 -10.39
C VAL A 173 -3.09 10.65 -9.54
N ALA A 174 -1.91 10.16 -9.22
CA ALA A 174 -0.89 10.95 -8.56
C ALA A 174 -0.46 12.13 -9.47
N PRO A 175 -0.29 13.34 -8.91
CA PRO A 175 0.12 14.50 -9.72
C PRO A 175 1.59 14.45 -10.15
N ILE A 176 2.28 13.40 -9.77
CA ILE A 176 3.69 13.16 -10.08
C ILE A 176 3.78 12.09 -11.16
N THR A 177 4.51 12.38 -12.23
CA THR A 177 4.85 11.43 -13.29
C THR A 177 6.29 10.98 -13.11
N LEU A 178 6.52 9.67 -13.13
CA LEU A 178 7.87 9.11 -13.17
C LEU A 178 8.31 8.92 -14.61
N HIS A 179 9.41 9.55 -14.99
CA HIS A 179 9.90 9.49 -16.35
C HIS A 179 10.85 8.30 -16.56
N HIS A 180 10.82 7.76 -17.77
CA HIS A 180 11.76 6.71 -18.16
C HIS A 180 13.17 7.27 -18.21
N ARG A 181 14.05 6.75 -17.35
CA ARG A 181 15.48 7.06 -17.28
C ARG A 181 16.28 5.81 -16.92
N THR A 182 17.49 5.75 -17.42
CA THR A 182 18.41 4.62 -17.20
C THR A 182 18.91 4.56 -15.76
N ASP A 183 18.93 5.69 -15.04
CA ASP A 183 19.39 5.77 -13.65
C ASP A 183 18.55 4.92 -12.68
N PHE A 184 17.26 4.73 -12.94
CA PHE A 184 16.43 3.81 -12.16
C PHE A 184 16.95 2.37 -12.22
N ALA A 185 17.26 1.87 -13.43
CA ALA A 185 17.79 0.53 -13.59
C ALA A 185 19.24 0.44 -13.10
N ALA A 186 20.06 1.45 -13.42
CA ALA A 186 21.46 1.48 -13.04
C ALA A 186 21.66 1.50 -11.52
N SER A 187 20.84 2.25 -10.78
CA SER A 187 20.93 2.29 -9.32
C SER A 187 20.57 0.98 -8.64
N MET A 188 19.80 0.12 -9.31
CA MET A 188 19.36 -1.16 -8.72
C MET A 188 20.37 -2.30 -8.92
N ILE A 189 21.44 -2.10 -9.70
CA ILE A 189 22.44 -3.15 -9.98
C ILE A 189 23.17 -3.58 -8.69
N ASP A 190 23.44 -2.63 -7.80
CA ASP A 190 24.16 -2.85 -6.54
C ASP A 190 23.26 -2.68 -5.30
N GLY A 191 21.96 -2.92 -5.47
CA GLY A 191 20.99 -2.84 -4.38
C GLY A 191 20.64 -1.43 -3.91
N ARG A 192 21.12 -0.37 -4.57
CA ARG A 192 20.80 1.02 -4.24
C ARG A 192 19.55 1.51 -4.98
N THR A 193 19.18 2.75 -4.69
CA THR A 193 18.11 3.50 -5.35
C THR A 193 18.66 4.83 -5.89
N VAL A 194 17.91 5.49 -6.77
CA VAL A 194 18.32 6.79 -7.33
C VAL A 194 18.57 7.85 -6.25
N MET A 195 17.84 7.79 -5.10
CA MET A 195 18.04 8.73 -3.99
C MET A 195 19.33 8.48 -3.20
N GLU A 196 19.87 7.27 -3.29
CA GLU A 196 21.13 6.87 -2.63
C GLU A 196 22.33 7.15 -3.55
N VAL A 197 22.15 7.01 -4.86
CA VAL A 197 23.20 7.24 -5.87
C VAL A 197 23.40 8.74 -6.15
N ASP A 198 22.30 9.45 -6.45
CA ASP A 198 22.32 10.89 -6.72
C ASP A 198 21.03 11.54 -6.19
N PRO A 199 21.07 12.03 -4.93
CA PRO A 199 19.91 12.65 -4.28
C PRO A 199 19.39 13.90 -5.01
N GLU A 200 20.23 14.59 -5.78
CA GLU A 200 19.89 15.81 -6.51
C GLU A 200 19.37 15.53 -7.92
N SER A 201 19.34 14.26 -8.33
CA SER A 201 18.82 13.87 -9.65
C SER A 201 17.33 14.15 -9.80
N ARG A 202 16.90 14.32 -11.04
CA ARG A 202 15.48 14.47 -11.36
C ARG A 202 14.68 13.22 -10.96
N SER A 203 15.27 12.04 -11.07
CA SER A 203 14.65 10.78 -10.67
C SER A 203 14.44 10.71 -9.16
N ALA A 204 15.43 11.13 -8.37
CA ALA A 204 15.31 11.22 -6.91
C ALA A 204 14.24 12.23 -6.50
N ALA A 205 14.17 13.39 -7.17
CA ALA A 205 13.15 14.39 -6.91
C ALA A 205 11.72 13.88 -7.21
N GLU A 206 11.54 13.14 -8.31
CA GLU A 206 10.24 12.54 -8.67
C GLU A 206 9.81 11.49 -7.65
N VAL A 207 10.70 10.59 -7.21
CA VAL A 207 10.38 9.58 -6.19
C VAL A 207 10.08 10.23 -4.84
N THR A 208 10.86 11.24 -4.45
CA THR A 208 10.64 12.00 -3.21
C THR A 208 9.27 12.69 -3.21
N ALA A 209 8.91 13.35 -4.31
CA ALA A 209 7.61 14.00 -4.45
C ALA A 209 6.46 12.98 -4.45
N LEU A 210 6.65 11.83 -5.12
CA LEU A 210 5.67 10.75 -5.13
C LEU A 210 5.47 10.17 -3.72
N TRP A 211 6.55 9.91 -2.99
CA TRP A 211 6.44 9.42 -1.62
C TRP A 211 5.68 10.41 -0.74
N LYS A 212 5.99 11.70 -0.81
CA LYS A 212 5.27 12.73 -0.05
C LYS A 212 3.76 12.67 -0.31
N TYR A 213 3.37 12.55 -1.58
CA TYR A 213 1.96 12.42 -1.95
C TYR A 213 1.32 11.14 -1.39
N ILE A 214 2.04 10.00 -1.46
CA ILE A 214 1.57 8.71 -0.91
C ILE A 214 1.42 8.80 0.62
N ALA A 215 2.40 9.37 1.32
CA ALA A 215 2.36 9.54 2.77
C ALA A 215 1.16 10.39 3.22
N ASP A 216 0.88 11.50 2.52
CA ASP A 216 -0.31 12.32 2.77
C ASP A 216 -1.62 11.55 2.55
N ARG A 217 -1.66 10.64 1.56
CA ARG A 217 -2.84 9.79 1.31
C ARG A 217 -3.00 8.71 2.36
N LEU A 218 -1.94 8.04 2.75
CA LEU A 218 -1.95 7.09 3.86
C LEU A 218 -2.49 7.77 5.11
N GLU A 219 -1.96 8.94 5.49
CA GLU A 219 -2.42 9.65 6.67
C GLU A 219 -3.92 10.02 6.61
N LYS A 220 -4.41 10.50 5.47
CA LYS A 220 -5.83 10.80 5.28
C LYS A 220 -6.72 9.55 5.38
N ASN A 221 -6.27 8.43 4.83
CA ASN A 221 -7.01 7.16 4.91
C ASN A 221 -7.07 6.68 6.36
N PHE A 222 -5.96 6.74 7.10
CA PHE A 222 -5.92 6.38 8.51
C PHE A 222 -6.92 7.20 9.33
N ARG A 223 -6.87 8.52 9.23
CA ARG A 223 -7.82 9.39 9.93
C ARG A 223 -9.26 9.04 9.59
N ARG A 224 -9.56 8.81 8.32
CA ARG A 224 -10.92 8.43 7.89
C ARG A 224 -11.36 7.13 8.52
N THR A 225 -10.51 6.12 8.62
CA THR A 225 -10.82 4.82 9.21
C THR A 225 -11.02 4.94 10.72
N VAL A 226 -10.18 5.68 11.42
CA VAL A 226 -10.27 5.88 12.87
C VAL A 226 -11.52 6.67 13.25
N PHE A 227 -11.88 7.72 12.51
CA PHE A 227 -13.05 8.55 12.82
C PHE A 227 -14.37 7.99 12.25
N ALA A 228 -14.33 7.07 11.29
CA ALA A 228 -15.51 6.38 10.77
C ALA A 228 -15.87 5.09 11.53
N ALA A 229 -15.01 4.63 12.45
CA ALA A 229 -15.33 3.51 13.31
C ALA A 229 -16.58 3.86 14.14
N PRO A 230 -17.66 3.07 14.10
CA PRO A 230 -18.84 3.33 14.90
C PRO A 230 -18.40 3.37 16.37
N ASN A 231 -18.80 4.45 17.06
CA ASN A 231 -18.60 4.60 18.49
C ASN A 231 -19.40 3.46 19.18
N THR A 232 -18.78 2.32 19.39
CA THR A 232 -19.31 1.24 20.22
C THR A 232 -19.24 1.70 21.67
N GLN A 233 -20.03 2.73 22.01
CA GLN A 233 -20.42 2.92 23.38
C GLN A 233 -21.16 1.64 23.79
N ALA A 234 -20.59 1.00 24.79
CA ALA A 234 -21.11 -0.20 25.41
C ALA A 234 -22.64 -0.14 25.52
N ALA A 235 -23.32 -1.07 24.88
CA ALA A 235 -24.69 -1.37 25.20
C ALA A 235 -24.68 -1.71 26.70
N GLN A 236 -25.27 -0.86 27.51
CA GLN A 236 -25.51 -1.16 28.91
C GLN A 236 -26.38 -2.44 28.95
N PRO A 237 -26.02 -3.44 29.74
CA PRO A 237 -26.86 -4.62 29.86
C PRO A 237 -28.22 -4.16 30.38
N GLY A 238 -29.24 -4.33 29.53
CA GLY A 238 -30.63 -4.01 29.87
C GLY A 238 -31.03 -4.69 31.16
N ALA A 239 -31.54 -3.90 32.10
CA ALA A 239 -32.06 -4.37 33.35
C ALA A 239 -33.09 -5.50 33.10
N TYR A 240 -32.82 -6.66 33.64
CA TYR A 240 -33.72 -7.80 33.66
C TYR A 240 -35.01 -7.39 34.38
N ARG A 241 -36.12 -7.28 33.65
CA ARG A 241 -37.48 -7.19 34.25
C ARG A 241 -37.98 -8.60 34.46
N PRO A 242 -38.27 -9.04 35.70
CA PRO A 242 -38.89 -10.32 35.94
C PRO A 242 -40.33 -10.29 35.40
N ALA A 243 -40.70 -11.30 34.61
CA ALA A 243 -42.05 -11.51 34.12
C ALA A 243 -42.99 -11.77 35.28
N GLY A 244 -44.04 -10.96 35.37
CA GLY A 244 -45.09 -11.07 36.37
C GLY A 244 -45.85 -12.38 36.27
N GLY A 245 -46.27 -12.86 37.42
CA GLY A 245 -46.84 -14.18 37.68
C GLY A 245 -48.13 -14.52 36.95
N PHE A 246 -48.26 -15.79 36.66
CA PHE A 246 -49.49 -16.45 36.19
C PHE A 246 -50.55 -16.48 37.30
N GLY A 247 -51.65 -15.75 37.11
CA GLY A 247 -52.87 -15.90 37.86
C GLY A 247 -53.74 -16.96 37.21
N ARG A 248 -53.96 -18.09 37.93
CA ARG A 248 -55.01 -19.07 37.60
C ARG A 248 -56.39 -18.45 37.90
N ARG A 249 -57.32 -18.51 36.94
CA ARG A 249 -58.74 -18.52 37.23
C ARG A 249 -59.34 -19.85 36.76
N VAL A 250 -59.89 -20.58 37.74
CA VAL A 250 -60.78 -21.69 37.52
C VAL A 250 -62.17 -21.09 37.29
N ALA A 251 -62.88 -21.53 36.26
CA ALA A 251 -64.29 -21.23 36.05
C ALA A 251 -65.06 -22.52 36.06
N GLN A 252 -66.23 -22.42 36.67
CA GLN A 252 -67.28 -23.40 36.67
C GLN A 252 -67.88 -23.63 35.28
#